data_f000a33efed9f5cf079617d69e08ce8b
#
_entry.id   f000a33efed9f5cf079617d69e08ce8b
#
_cell.length_a   1.000
_cell.length_b   1.000
_cell.length_c   1.000
_cell.angle_alpha   90.00
_cell.angle_beta   90.00
_cell.angle_gamma   90.00
#
_symmetry.space_group_name_H-M   'P 1'
#
loop_
_entity.id
_entity.type
_entity.pdbx_description
1 polymer ?
#
loop_
_entity_poly.entity_id
_entity_poly.type
_entity_poly.pdbx_seq_one_letter_code
_entity_poly.pdbx_strand_id
1 'polypeptide(L)'
;MPTWKQMRETTLARTADDPDQLWMLQHNPIYTLGLAARSAHSPRTANQIPVLKSDRGGQITYHGPGQIIVYTLVDLRRLGIGVRQLVRRLEQSTIDLLKQYKVQARGSEQAPGVYVGDAKIAALGLRIRNGCSYHGLSLNVDMDLAPFADIDPCGFPGLRVSQLRDLGISEDINSLGEQLLASIQNNLWGQQSMETR
;
A
#
# COMPACT_ATOMS: atom_id res chain seq x y z
N MET A 1 9.25 2.57 13.83
CA MET A 1 8.94 3.93 14.34
C MET A 1 9.66 5.03 13.58
N PRO A 2 10.98 4.93 13.31
CA PRO A 2 11.67 6.01 12.60
C PRO A 2 11.03 6.39 11.26
N THR A 3 10.68 5.39 10.43
CA THR A 3 10.18 5.60 9.07
C THR A 3 8.85 6.38 9.02
N TRP A 4 7.87 6.03 9.89
CA TRP A 4 6.61 6.76 9.92
C TRP A 4 6.78 8.23 10.33
N LYS A 5 7.61 8.50 11.34
CA LYS A 5 7.92 9.85 11.79
C LYS A 5 8.61 10.64 10.68
N GLN A 6 9.64 10.06 10.06
CA GLN A 6 10.38 10.67 8.97
C GLN A 6 9.48 11.00 7.76
N MET A 7 8.66 10.06 7.32
CA MET A 7 7.70 10.25 6.22
C MET A 7 6.75 11.42 6.50
N ARG A 8 6.19 11.48 7.71
CA ARG A 8 5.30 12.56 8.15
C ARG A 8 6.02 13.91 8.18
N GLU A 9 7.21 13.96 8.77
CA GLU A 9 8.02 15.20 8.85
C GLU A 9 8.40 15.69 7.44
N THR A 10 8.89 14.81 6.57
CA THR A 10 9.18 15.13 5.17
C THR A 10 7.95 15.72 4.46
N THR A 11 6.77 15.10 4.62
CA THR A 11 5.55 15.59 3.98
C THR A 11 5.08 16.93 4.54
N LEU A 12 5.22 17.18 5.85
CA LEU A 12 4.81 18.44 6.48
C LEU A 12 5.77 19.60 6.17
N ALA A 13 7.06 19.32 6.04
CA ALA A 13 8.09 20.30 5.70
C ALA A 13 8.14 20.63 4.20
N ARG A 14 7.44 19.86 3.36
CA ARG A 14 7.50 19.93 1.92
C ARG A 14 7.04 21.27 1.37
N THR A 15 7.82 21.79 0.43
CA THR A 15 7.51 22.96 -0.40
C THR A 15 6.98 22.55 -1.78
N ALA A 16 6.60 23.52 -2.61
CA ALA A 16 6.14 23.25 -3.97
C ALA A 16 7.26 22.76 -4.90
N ASP A 17 8.52 23.10 -4.60
CA ASP A 17 9.69 22.76 -5.40
C ASP A 17 10.29 21.39 -5.07
N ASP A 18 9.90 20.81 -3.94
CA ASP A 18 10.40 19.50 -3.52
C ASP A 18 9.92 18.38 -4.46
N PRO A 19 10.82 17.46 -4.87
CA PRO A 19 10.45 16.37 -5.76
C PRO A 19 9.51 15.37 -5.07
N ASP A 20 8.66 14.70 -5.87
CA ASP A 20 7.89 13.56 -5.40
C ASP A 20 8.83 12.39 -5.08
N GLN A 21 8.45 11.57 -4.09
CA GLN A 21 9.28 10.48 -3.62
C GLN A 21 8.47 9.19 -3.48
N LEU A 22 9.08 8.08 -3.86
CA LEU A 22 8.60 6.73 -3.58
C LEU A 22 9.62 6.05 -2.67
N TRP A 23 9.18 5.56 -1.51
CA TRP A 23 10.04 4.83 -0.59
C TRP A 23 9.61 3.37 -0.56
N MET A 24 10.46 2.49 -1.05
CA MET A 24 10.25 1.05 -0.99
C MET A 24 10.99 0.46 0.21
N LEU A 25 10.32 -0.37 0.99
CA LEU A 25 10.87 -1.01 2.18
C LEU A 25 10.06 -2.24 2.59
N GLN A 26 10.55 -2.93 3.60
CA GLN A 26 9.81 -3.94 4.37
C GLN A 26 9.77 -3.50 5.84
N HIS A 27 8.80 -4.02 6.60
CA HIS A 27 8.73 -3.82 8.04
C HIS A 27 9.00 -5.12 8.80
N ASN A 28 9.49 -4.98 10.02
CA ASN A 28 9.37 -6.03 11.01
C ASN A 28 7.89 -6.29 11.32
N PRO A 29 7.51 -7.47 11.85
CA PRO A 29 6.14 -7.79 12.21
C PRO A 29 5.49 -6.69 13.04
N ILE A 30 4.37 -6.12 12.55
CA ILE A 30 3.64 -5.04 13.22
C ILE A 30 2.20 -4.95 12.73
N TYR A 31 1.27 -4.76 13.65
CA TYR A 31 -0.08 -4.31 13.32
C TYR A 31 -0.13 -2.78 13.31
N THR A 32 -0.80 -2.20 12.33
CA THR A 32 -1.07 -0.77 12.31
C THR A 32 -2.57 -0.49 12.34
N LEU A 33 -2.99 0.42 13.23
CA LEU A 33 -4.35 0.92 13.32
C LEU A 33 -4.44 2.25 12.57
N GLY A 34 -5.25 2.30 11.53
CA GLY A 34 -5.53 3.53 10.81
C GLY A 34 -6.63 4.36 11.47
N LEU A 35 -6.96 5.52 10.90
CA LEU A 35 -7.91 6.47 11.47
C LEU A 35 -9.34 5.97 11.59
N ALA A 36 -9.75 4.99 10.77
CA ALA A 36 -11.07 4.38 10.85
C ALA A 36 -11.12 3.18 11.82
N ALA A 37 -9.99 2.84 12.46
CA ALA A 37 -9.97 1.76 13.44
C ALA A 37 -10.72 2.15 14.71
N ARG A 38 -11.58 1.24 15.18
CA ARG A 38 -12.28 1.33 16.46
C ARG A 38 -11.63 0.36 17.46
N SER A 39 -11.95 0.46 18.74
CA SER A 39 -11.43 -0.44 19.78
C SER A 39 -11.68 -1.93 19.51
N ALA A 40 -12.79 -2.25 18.83
CA ALA A 40 -13.12 -3.60 18.40
C ALA A 40 -12.20 -4.19 17.31
N HIS A 41 -11.31 -3.39 16.71
CA HIS A 41 -10.39 -3.84 15.66
C HIS A 41 -9.00 -4.25 16.19
N SER A 42 -8.86 -4.50 17.49
CA SER A 42 -7.61 -5.06 18.03
C SER A 42 -7.42 -6.52 17.58
N PRO A 43 -6.16 -7.01 17.50
CA PRO A 43 -5.91 -8.42 17.23
C PRO A 43 -6.67 -9.31 18.25
N ARG A 44 -7.19 -10.45 17.77
CA ARG A 44 -8.00 -11.39 18.59
C ARG A 44 -7.14 -12.17 19.56
N THR A 45 -5.89 -12.45 19.20
CA THR A 45 -4.97 -13.19 20.06
C THR A 45 -3.92 -12.27 20.67
N ALA A 46 -3.52 -12.58 21.89
CA ALA A 46 -2.38 -11.94 22.55
C ALA A 46 -1.07 -12.51 21.99
N ASN A 47 -0.76 -12.19 20.72
CA ASN A 47 0.54 -12.49 20.14
C ASN A 47 1.54 -11.38 20.46
N GLN A 48 2.84 -11.65 20.31
CA GLN A 48 3.90 -10.69 20.62
C GLN A 48 4.11 -9.63 19.53
N ILE A 49 3.20 -9.53 18.55
CA ILE A 49 3.31 -8.56 17.46
C ILE A 49 2.88 -7.17 17.97
N PRO A 50 3.73 -6.15 17.88
CA PRO A 50 3.38 -4.80 18.33
C PRO A 50 2.19 -4.21 17.58
N VAL A 51 1.39 -3.41 18.27
CA VAL A 51 0.27 -2.65 17.67
C VAL A 51 0.60 -1.17 17.72
N LEU A 52 0.64 -0.53 16.56
CA LEU A 52 0.92 0.90 16.42
C LEU A 52 -0.31 1.65 15.91
N LYS A 53 -0.70 2.72 16.59
CA LYS A 53 -1.67 3.68 16.04
C LYS A 53 -0.95 4.59 15.04
N SER A 54 -1.47 4.66 13.83
CA SER A 54 -0.96 5.54 12.76
C SER A 54 -2.09 6.44 12.24
N ASP A 55 -1.73 7.43 11.44
CA ASP A 55 -2.70 8.36 10.85
C ASP A 55 -3.04 8.04 9.38
N ARG A 56 -2.69 6.85 8.89
CA ARG A 56 -3.13 6.38 7.56
C ARG A 56 -4.64 6.18 7.51
N GLY A 57 -5.19 6.21 6.33
CA GLY A 57 -6.58 5.77 6.09
C GLY A 57 -6.78 4.29 6.38
N GLY A 58 -8.06 3.89 6.50
CA GLY A 58 -8.45 2.51 6.76
C GLY A 58 -8.39 2.11 8.24
N GLN A 59 -8.58 0.82 8.49
CA GLN A 59 -8.69 0.22 9.82
C GLN A 59 -7.39 -0.49 10.21
N ILE A 60 -7.46 -1.71 10.76
CA ILE A 60 -6.29 -2.51 11.10
C ILE A 60 -5.72 -3.21 9.87
N THR A 61 -4.39 -3.36 9.83
CA THR A 61 -3.68 -4.24 8.91
C THR A 61 -2.41 -4.78 9.57
N TYR A 62 -1.80 -5.76 8.92
CA TYR A 62 -0.52 -6.34 9.33
C TYR A 62 0.55 -6.04 8.30
N HIS A 63 1.77 -5.80 8.79
CA HIS A 63 2.99 -5.70 8.00
C HIS A 63 4.05 -6.64 8.56
N GLY A 64 4.86 -7.25 7.68
CA GLY A 64 5.92 -8.15 8.07
C GLY A 64 6.95 -8.37 6.95
N PRO A 65 8.05 -9.10 7.24
CA PRO A 65 9.02 -9.52 6.24
C PRO A 65 8.34 -10.29 5.10
N GLY A 66 8.83 -10.12 3.87
CA GLY A 66 8.21 -10.72 2.70
C GLY A 66 7.02 -9.91 2.12
N GLN A 67 6.77 -8.70 2.65
CA GLN A 67 5.78 -7.76 2.13
C GLN A 67 6.49 -6.52 1.58
N ILE A 68 6.26 -6.17 0.32
CA ILE A 68 6.72 -4.90 -0.24
C ILE A 68 5.81 -3.79 0.25
N ILE A 69 6.40 -2.76 0.83
CA ILE A 69 5.72 -1.50 1.17
C ILE A 69 6.25 -0.42 0.23
N VAL A 70 5.35 0.34 -0.39
CA VAL A 70 5.72 1.55 -1.14
C VAL A 70 4.98 2.74 -0.55
N TYR A 71 5.71 3.64 0.09
CA TYR A 71 5.18 4.93 0.52
C TYR A 71 5.26 5.94 -0.62
N THR A 72 4.18 6.70 -0.81
CA THR A 72 4.03 7.67 -1.90
C THR A 72 3.94 9.08 -1.32
N LEU A 73 5.06 9.80 -1.34
CA LEU A 73 5.15 11.20 -0.89
C LEU A 73 5.03 12.10 -2.13
N VAL A 74 3.80 12.39 -2.54
CA VAL A 74 3.47 12.97 -3.84
C VAL A 74 2.60 14.22 -3.67
N ASP A 75 2.90 15.28 -4.41
CA ASP A 75 2.04 16.47 -4.47
C ASP A 75 0.90 16.24 -5.48
N LEU A 76 -0.31 16.04 -4.97
CA LEU A 76 -1.50 15.79 -5.78
C LEU A 76 -1.94 17.00 -6.60
N ARG A 77 -1.64 18.21 -6.13
CA ARG A 77 -1.97 19.46 -6.85
C ARG A 77 -1.10 19.56 -8.09
N ARG A 78 0.21 19.25 -7.98
CA ARG A 78 1.15 19.20 -9.10
C ARG A 78 0.77 18.14 -10.11
N LEU A 79 0.29 16.98 -9.65
CA LEU A 79 -0.24 15.92 -10.53
C LEU A 79 -1.61 16.23 -11.12
N GLY A 80 -2.33 17.26 -10.63
CA GLY A 80 -3.69 17.57 -11.06
C GLY A 80 -4.72 16.47 -10.74
N ILE A 81 -4.47 15.67 -9.69
CA ILE A 81 -5.34 14.53 -9.37
C ILE A 81 -5.91 14.60 -7.95
N GLY A 82 -7.06 13.97 -7.75
CA GLY A 82 -7.65 13.77 -6.44
C GLY A 82 -7.18 12.46 -5.77
N VAL A 83 -7.49 12.34 -4.47
CA VAL A 83 -7.11 11.15 -3.66
C VAL A 83 -7.64 9.84 -4.27
N ARG A 84 -8.88 9.83 -4.76
CA ARG A 84 -9.47 8.64 -5.39
C ARG A 84 -8.71 8.22 -6.65
N GLN A 85 -8.24 9.20 -7.43
CA GLN A 85 -7.44 8.91 -8.63
C GLN A 85 -6.05 8.37 -8.24
N LEU A 86 -5.42 8.89 -7.18
CA LEU A 86 -4.19 8.31 -6.66
C LEU A 86 -4.38 6.85 -6.26
N VAL A 87 -5.44 6.54 -5.49
CA VAL A 87 -5.76 5.15 -5.10
C VAL A 87 -5.90 4.27 -6.35
N ARG A 88 -6.70 4.68 -7.33
CA ARG A 88 -6.89 3.91 -8.58
C ARG A 88 -5.59 3.71 -9.36
N ARG A 89 -4.73 4.73 -9.44
CA ARG A 89 -3.43 4.61 -10.13
C ARG A 89 -2.50 3.64 -9.41
N LEU A 90 -2.49 3.61 -8.08
CA LEU A 90 -1.71 2.66 -7.29
C LEU A 90 -2.28 1.22 -7.40
N GLU A 91 -3.60 1.06 -7.39
CA GLU A 91 -4.24 -0.23 -7.67
C GLU A 91 -3.88 -0.71 -9.08
N GLN A 92 -3.98 0.16 -10.09
CA GLN A 92 -3.65 -0.15 -11.47
C GLN A 92 -2.19 -0.56 -11.61
N SER A 93 -1.27 0.11 -10.91
CA SER A 93 0.15 -0.25 -10.94
C SER A 93 0.41 -1.68 -10.45
N THR A 94 -0.32 -2.09 -9.41
CA THR A 94 -0.22 -3.47 -8.92
C THR A 94 -0.88 -4.46 -9.89
N ILE A 95 -2.00 -4.08 -10.51
CA ILE A 95 -2.67 -4.89 -11.53
C ILE A 95 -1.77 -5.07 -12.76
N ASP A 96 -1.10 -4.02 -13.20
CA ASP A 96 -0.18 -4.05 -14.36
C ASP A 96 1.03 -4.95 -14.06
N LEU A 97 1.57 -4.92 -12.84
CA LEU A 97 2.59 -5.87 -12.41
C LEU A 97 2.08 -7.31 -12.48
N LEU A 98 0.93 -7.61 -11.89
CA LEU A 98 0.35 -8.95 -11.88
C LEU A 98 0.04 -9.47 -13.29
N LYS A 99 -0.36 -8.59 -14.19
CA LYS A 99 -0.61 -8.91 -15.61
C LYS A 99 0.64 -9.42 -16.34
N GLN A 100 1.84 -8.96 -15.97
CA GLN A 100 3.10 -9.46 -16.54
C GLN A 100 3.29 -10.95 -16.23
N TYR A 101 2.77 -11.40 -15.09
CA TYR A 101 2.77 -12.79 -14.65
C TYR A 101 1.49 -13.55 -15.05
N LYS A 102 0.67 -12.98 -15.97
CA LYS A 102 -0.59 -13.57 -16.46
C LYS A 102 -1.63 -13.79 -15.36
N VAL A 103 -1.53 -13.07 -14.25
CA VAL A 103 -2.50 -13.11 -13.15
C VAL A 103 -3.56 -12.04 -13.39
N GLN A 104 -4.83 -12.45 -13.39
CA GLN A 104 -5.96 -11.52 -13.45
C GLN A 104 -6.25 -10.97 -12.06
N ALA A 105 -6.20 -9.65 -11.93
CA ALA A 105 -6.47 -8.95 -10.70
C ALA A 105 -7.41 -7.78 -10.91
N ARG A 106 -8.06 -7.33 -9.85
CA ARG A 106 -9.00 -6.20 -9.87
C ARG A 106 -8.82 -5.30 -8.65
N GLY A 107 -9.11 -4.01 -8.81
CA GLY A 107 -9.29 -3.08 -7.70
C GLY A 107 -10.67 -3.19 -7.06
N SER A 108 -10.92 -2.46 -5.96
CA SER A 108 -12.23 -2.38 -5.32
C SER A 108 -12.52 -0.99 -4.78
N GLU A 109 -13.69 -0.43 -5.14
CA GLU A 109 -14.12 0.87 -4.60
C GLU A 109 -14.60 0.79 -3.14
N GLN A 110 -15.16 -0.35 -2.73
CA GLN A 110 -15.71 -0.55 -1.38
C GLN A 110 -14.62 -0.80 -0.34
N ALA A 111 -13.58 -1.53 -0.74
CA ALA A 111 -12.45 -1.87 0.13
C ALA A 111 -11.14 -1.71 -0.64
N PRO A 112 -10.61 -0.47 -0.76
CA PRO A 112 -9.43 -0.17 -1.57
C PRO A 112 -8.32 -1.19 -1.40
N GLY A 113 -7.80 -1.67 -2.53
CA GLY A 113 -6.82 -2.75 -2.60
C GLY A 113 -6.93 -3.53 -3.89
N VAL A 114 -5.99 -4.46 -4.09
CA VAL A 114 -5.96 -5.33 -5.26
C VAL A 114 -6.30 -6.76 -4.84
N TYR A 115 -7.14 -7.39 -5.64
CA TYR A 115 -7.71 -8.71 -5.37
C TYR A 115 -7.43 -9.66 -6.53
N VAL A 116 -7.12 -10.90 -6.21
CA VAL A 116 -7.08 -12.04 -7.13
C VAL A 116 -8.19 -13.01 -6.68
N GLY A 117 -9.18 -13.21 -7.54
CA GLY A 117 -10.43 -13.83 -7.10
C GLY A 117 -11.04 -13.03 -5.96
N ASP A 118 -11.28 -13.69 -4.81
CA ASP A 118 -11.84 -13.06 -3.61
C ASP A 118 -10.79 -12.77 -2.53
N ALA A 119 -9.51 -13.04 -2.80
CA ALA A 119 -8.43 -12.80 -1.85
C ALA A 119 -7.71 -11.49 -2.14
N LYS A 120 -7.49 -10.68 -1.07
CA LYS A 120 -6.72 -9.44 -1.16
C LYS A 120 -5.24 -9.76 -1.18
N ILE A 121 -4.53 -9.25 -2.20
CA ILE A 121 -3.09 -9.42 -2.34
C ILE A 121 -2.32 -8.12 -2.03
N ALA A 122 -2.96 -6.97 -2.23
CA ALA A 122 -2.38 -5.67 -1.90
C ALA A 122 -3.41 -4.79 -1.18
N ALA A 123 -2.96 -4.05 -0.18
CA ALA A 123 -3.77 -3.12 0.58
C ALA A 123 -3.27 -1.68 0.40
N LEU A 124 -4.18 -0.70 0.48
CA LEU A 124 -3.87 0.72 0.37
C LEU A 124 -4.36 1.47 1.60
N GLY A 125 -3.51 2.36 2.11
CA GLY A 125 -3.87 3.27 3.18
C GLY A 125 -3.06 4.56 3.05
N LEU A 126 -3.72 5.64 2.63
CA LEU A 126 -3.09 6.93 2.38
C LEU A 126 -3.48 7.97 3.45
N ARG A 127 -2.66 8.98 3.59
CA ARG A 127 -3.00 10.22 4.29
C ARG A 127 -2.66 11.40 3.39
N ILE A 128 -3.51 12.42 3.42
CA ILE A 128 -3.26 13.66 2.70
C ILE A 128 -3.10 14.80 3.70
N ARG A 129 -2.04 15.60 3.53
CA ARG A 129 -1.79 16.83 4.26
C ARG A 129 -1.28 17.89 3.30
N ASN A 130 -1.84 19.08 3.35
CA ASN A 130 -1.46 20.21 2.50
C ASN A 130 -1.39 19.84 1.00
N GLY A 131 -2.31 19.00 0.52
CA GLY A 131 -2.33 18.55 -0.87
C GLY A 131 -1.30 17.47 -1.21
N CYS A 132 -0.46 17.02 -0.26
CA CYS A 132 0.54 15.98 -0.46
C CYS A 132 0.13 14.69 0.22
N SER A 133 0.44 13.55 -0.43
CA SER A 133 0.20 12.22 0.13
C SER A 133 1.37 11.73 0.97
N TYR A 134 1.10 10.81 1.88
CA TYR A 134 2.05 9.93 2.53
C TYR A 134 1.37 8.63 2.96
N HIS A 135 2.13 7.64 3.46
CA HIS A 135 1.77 6.24 3.43
C HIS A 135 1.64 5.75 1.98
N GLY A 136 0.95 4.67 1.72
CA GLY A 136 0.90 4.13 0.36
C GLY A 136 0.23 2.78 0.26
N LEU A 137 0.90 1.84 -0.39
CA LEU A 137 0.42 0.48 -0.60
C LEU A 137 1.35 -0.55 0.04
N SER A 138 0.78 -1.73 0.31
CA SER A 138 1.49 -2.96 0.65
C SER A 138 1.12 -4.06 -0.32
N LEU A 139 2.10 -4.83 -0.82
CA LEU A 139 1.93 -6.00 -1.67
C LEU A 139 2.51 -7.23 -0.96
N ASN A 140 1.68 -8.23 -0.73
CA ASN A 140 2.11 -9.49 -0.13
C ASN A 140 2.89 -10.31 -1.18
N VAL A 141 4.14 -10.67 -0.90
CA VAL A 141 5.00 -11.41 -1.83
C VAL A 141 5.23 -12.83 -1.34
N ASP A 142 5.95 -13.00 -0.25
CA ASP A 142 6.28 -14.29 0.37
C ASP A 142 6.44 -14.07 1.88
N MET A 143 5.34 -14.01 2.60
CA MET A 143 5.27 -13.63 4.00
C MET A 143 4.43 -14.61 4.82
N ASP A 144 4.57 -14.57 6.12
CA ASP A 144 3.62 -15.24 7.01
C ASP A 144 2.27 -14.53 6.99
N LEU A 145 1.25 -15.18 6.46
CA LEU A 145 -0.13 -14.67 6.39
C LEU A 145 -0.95 -14.98 7.67
N ALA A 146 -0.46 -15.84 8.57
CA ALA A 146 -1.19 -16.22 9.79
C ALA A 146 -1.64 -15.03 10.64
N PRO A 147 -0.84 -13.94 10.80
CA PRO A 147 -1.28 -12.77 11.56
C PRO A 147 -2.54 -12.07 11.01
N PHE A 148 -2.83 -12.22 9.71
CA PHE A 148 -4.08 -11.67 9.16
C PHE A 148 -5.34 -12.38 9.68
N ALA A 149 -5.23 -13.63 10.12
CA ALA A 149 -6.34 -14.37 10.73
C ALA A 149 -6.77 -13.78 12.09
N ASP A 150 -5.89 -13.03 12.76
CA ASP A 150 -6.16 -12.40 14.04
C ASP A 150 -6.90 -11.05 13.93
N ILE A 151 -7.08 -10.54 12.73
CA ILE A 151 -7.68 -9.23 12.49
C ILE A 151 -8.79 -9.31 11.44
N ASP A 152 -9.60 -8.25 11.35
CA ASP A 152 -10.54 -8.04 10.25
C ASP A 152 -10.00 -6.92 9.34
N PRO A 153 -9.19 -7.26 8.31
CA PRO A 153 -8.62 -6.25 7.43
C PRO A 153 -9.73 -5.43 6.76
N CYS A 154 -9.62 -4.11 6.80
CA CYS A 154 -10.63 -3.19 6.27
C CYS A 154 -12.02 -3.32 6.92
N GLY A 155 -12.16 -3.98 8.09
CA GLY A 155 -13.42 -4.21 8.78
C GLY A 155 -14.33 -5.23 8.11
N PHE A 156 -13.80 -6.05 7.22
CA PHE A 156 -14.53 -7.15 6.60
C PHE A 156 -14.14 -8.47 7.28
N PRO A 157 -15.01 -9.02 8.16
CA PRO A 157 -14.76 -10.31 8.79
C PRO A 157 -14.57 -11.41 7.73
N GLY A 158 -13.54 -12.22 7.92
CA GLY A 158 -13.26 -13.33 7.00
C GLY A 158 -12.71 -12.94 5.64
N LEU A 159 -12.26 -11.69 5.44
CA LEU A 159 -11.59 -11.29 4.21
C LEU A 159 -10.34 -12.15 3.99
N ARG A 160 -10.35 -12.93 2.91
CA ARG A 160 -9.20 -13.75 2.53
C ARG A 160 -8.06 -12.87 2.07
N VAL A 161 -6.85 -13.24 2.46
CA VAL A 161 -5.61 -12.63 1.96
C VAL A 161 -4.82 -13.67 1.18
N SER A 162 -4.02 -13.22 0.22
CA SER A 162 -3.12 -14.04 -0.59
C SER A 162 -1.81 -13.30 -0.79
N GLN A 163 -0.86 -13.95 -1.43
CA GLN A 163 0.46 -13.43 -1.74
C GLN A 163 0.93 -13.95 -3.11
N LEU A 164 1.97 -13.34 -3.66
CA LEU A 164 2.49 -13.70 -5.00
C LEU A 164 2.96 -15.15 -5.06
N ARG A 165 3.58 -15.66 -3.99
CA ARG A 165 4.03 -17.05 -3.90
C ARG A 165 2.90 -18.06 -4.09
N ASP A 166 1.73 -17.78 -3.52
CA ASP A 166 0.56 -18.67 -3.64
C ASP A 166 0.01 -18.72 -5.08
N LEU A 167 0.41 -17.76 -5.91
CA LEU A 167 0.07 -17.66 -7.33
C LEU A 167 1.17 -18.25 -8.25
N GLY A 168 2.21 -18.87 -7.67
CA GLY A 168 3.34 -19.44 -8.40
C GLY A 168 4.40 -18.43 -8.83
N ILE A 169 4.35 -17.20 -8.31
CA ILE A 169 5.35 -16.14 -8.57
C ILE A 169 6.40 -16.21 -7.45
N SER A 170 7.60 -16.68 -7.79
CA SER A 170 8.72 -16.90 -6.86
C SER A 170 9.95 -16.05 -7.17
N GLU A 171 9.75 -14.92 -7.84
CA GLU A 171 10.82 -14.00 -8.16
C GLU A 171 11.32 -13.27 -6.90
N ASP A 172 12.57 -12.80 -6.93
CA ASP A 172 13.18 -12.04 -5.83
C ASP A 172 12.37 -10.80 -5.48
N ILE A 173 12.20 -10.56 -4.19
CA ILE A 173 11.37 -9.47 -3.66
C ILE A 173 11.89 -8.08 -4.09
N ASN A 174 13.20 -7.89 -4.25
CA ASN A 174 13.75 -6.62 -4.71
C ASN A 174 13.44 -6.41 -6.19
N SER A 175 13.58 -7.45 -7.03
CA SER A 175 13.19 -7.40 -8.43
C SER A 175 11.70 -7.08 -8.60
N LEU A 176 10.83 -7.74 -7.84
CA LEU A 176 9.38 -7.44 -7.83
C LEU A 176 9.11 -6.01 -7.37
N GLY A 177 9.86 -5.53 -6.40
CA GLY A 177 9.76 -4.17 -5.90
C GLY A 177 10.16 -3.12 -6.94
N GLU A 178 11.23 -3.34 -7.67
CA GLU A 178 11.67 -2.46 -8.77
C GLU A 178 10.62 -2.43 -9.90
N GLN A 179 10.08 -3.57 -10.28
CA GLN A 179 8.99 -3.66 -11.26
C GLN A 179 7.73 -2.91 -10.80
N LEU A 180 7.38 -3.04 -9.51
CA LEU A 180 6.26 -2.31 -8.93
C LEU A 180 6.50 -0.80 -8.92
N LEU A 181 7.71 -0.35 -8.55
CA LEU A 181 8.09 1.06 -8.60
C LEU A 181 8.01 1.61 -10.01
N ALA A 182 8.54 0.88 -11.01
CA ALA A 182 8.46 1.28 -12.42
C ALA A 182 7.00 1.41 -12.88
N SER A 183 6.14 0.46 -12.49
CA SER A 183 4.72 0.51 -12.79
C SER A 183 4.01 1.70 -12.11
N ILE A 184 4.34 2.01 -10.84
CA ILE A 184 3.83 3.19 -10.13
C ILE A 184 4.28 4.48 -10.83
N GLN A 185 5.56 4.59 -11.20
CA GLN A 185 6.09 5.74 -11.91
C GLN A 185 5.35 5.97 -13.23
N ASN A 186 5.14 4.92 -14.01
CA ASN A 186 4.42 5.00 -15.27
C ASN A 186 2.95 5.45 -15.07
N ASN A 187 2.24 4.89 -14.10
CA ASN A 187 0.85 5.25 -13.82
C ASN A 187 0.69 6.64 -13.21
N LEU A 188 1.69 7.15 -12.47
CA LEU A 188 1.60 8.48 -11.87
C LEU A 188 2.05 9.59 -12.83
N TRP A 189 3.15 9.37 -13.58
CA TRP A 189 3.80 10.43 -14.38
C TRP A 189 3.91 10.13 -15.87
N GLY A 190 3.74 8.87 -16.32
CA GLY A 190 3.91 8.48 -17.72
C GLY A 190 2.95 9.19 -18.70
N GLN A 191 1.78 9.61 -18.26
CA GLN A 191 0.81 10.33 -19.10
C GLN A 191 1.19 11.82 -19.31
N GLN A 192 1.97 12.42 -18.41
CA GLN A 192 2.40 13.82 -18.55
C GLN A 192 3.43 14.00 -19.67
N SER A 193 4.15 12.96 -20.06
CA SER A 193 5.15 12.99 -21.13
C SER A 193 4.52 12.96 -22.54
N MET A 194 3.24 12.67 -22.69
CA MET A 194 2.57 12.55 -23.98
C MET A 194 1.76 13.80 -24.38
N GLU A 195 1.49 14.72 -23.44
CA GLU A 195 0.74 15.96 -23.75
C GLU A 195 1.63 17.16 -24.12
N THR A 196 2.95 16.97 -24.17
CA THR A 196 3.92 18.03 -24.50
C THR A 196 4.54 17.86 -25.90
N ARG A 197 3.69 17.52 -26.88
CA ARG A 197 4.11 17.59 -28.31
C ARG A 197 3.04 18.27 -29.15
#